data_b834e304bf15406a14f11d471ccf29af
#
_entry.id   b834e304bf15406a14f11d471ccf29af
#
_cell.length_a   1.000
_cell.length_b   1.000
_cell.length_c   1.000
_cell.angle_alpha   90.00
_cell.angle_beta   90.00
_cell.angle_gamma   90.00
#
_symmetry.space_group_name_H-M   'P 1'
#
loop_
_entity.id
_entity.type
_entity.pdbx_description
1 polymer ?
#
loop_
_entity_poly.entity_id
_entity_poly.type
_entity_poly.pdbx_seq_one_letter_code
_entity_poly.pdbx_strand_id
1 'polypeptide(L)'
;MSEKFEADYVIIGGGTAGSILAARLASGSNKRVILLERGRNDLNRWIHIPATFFRVLPSPDADTVISEPDDTLNGKPFVVPQGRVLGGGSSINGMIYMRGQHQDYDDWENLDGCKGWSYSKVLPTFIKQEKNTRIKDDYHGQNGKLIVSDPSCPHPLSSALINASVSAGIKRSYDFNGSSQDGVGWYQVNAYKGKRQSAATCFLNPEKWRENLKIFTNLEASRICFQNRKAIHVEAKDQFGKDYCIKANNEIILTSGSFHSPKLLMLSGIGPANELLRHGIDVIYDSNEVGANYQDHVGAPVTRRLKNANGLYGED
;
A
#
# COMPACT_ATOMS: atom_id res chain seq x y z
N MET A 1 -30.72 12.16 -8.73
CA MET A 1 -30.38 11.26 -9.87
C MET A 1 -28.91 10.96 -9.80
N SER A 2 -28.51 9.69 -9.91
CA SER A 2 -27.10 9.27 -9.89
C SER A 2 -26.39 9.72 -11.19
N GLU A 3 -25.16 10.19 -11.06
CA GLU A 3 -24.30 10.46 -12.22
C GLU A 3 -23.73 9.16 -12.78
N LYS A 4 -23.81 8.95 -14.09
CA LYS A 4 -23.46 7.68 -14.72
C LYS A 4 -22.19 7.79 -15.54
N PHE A 5 -21.29 6.84 -15.36
CA PHE A 5 -20.06 6.68 -16.12
C PHE A 5 -19.90 5.26 -16.63
N GLU A 6 -19.07 5.10 -17.64
CA GLU A 6 -18.76 3.80 -18.22
C GLU A 6 -17.29 3.75 -18.66
N ALA A 7 -16.60 2.65 -18.33
CA ALA A 7 -15.23 2.38 -18.73
C ALA A 7 -15.03 0.89 -19.01
N ASP A 8 -13.91 0.55 -19.62
CA ASP A 8 -13.52 -0.86 -19.79
C ASP A 8 -13.06 -1.46 -18.44
N TYR A 9 -12.29 -0.70 -17.68
CA TYR A 9 -11.81 -1.08 -16.35
C TYR A 9 -12.21 -0.04 -15.31
N VAL A 10 -12.76 -0.51 -14.19
CA VAL A 10 -13.05 0.32 -13.02
C VAL A 10 -12.19 -0.18 -11.86
N ILE A 11 -11.28 0.66 -11.37
CA ILE A 11 -10.37 0.35 -10.28
C ILE A 11 -10.85 1.05 -9.02
N ILE A 12 -11.08 0.29 -7.95
CA ILE A 12 -11.56 0.79 -6.67
C ILE A 12 -10.41 0.87 -5.68
N GLY A 13 -9.99 2.08 -5.33
CA GLY A 13 -8.88 2.39 -4.44
C GLY A 13 -7.64 2.84 -5.20
N GLY A 14 -7.34 4.14 -5.10
CA GLY A 14 -6.15 4.80 -5.70
C GLY A 14 -4.89 4.64 -4.86
N GLY A 15 -4.80 3.57 -4.07
CA GLY A 15 -3.63 3.24 -3.25
C GLY A 15 -2.41 2.81 -4.05
N THR A 16 -1.49 2.09 -3.40
CA THR A 16 -0.24 1.62 -4.03
C THR A 16 -0.51 0.77 -5.27
N ALA A 17 -1.36 -0.25 -5.14
CA ALA A 17 -1.67 -1.17 -6.24
C ALA A 17 -2.51 -0.48 -7.33
N GLY A 18 -3.57 0.23 -6.94
CA GLY A 18 -4.48 0.88 -7.88
C GLY A 18 -3.82 1.96 -8.73
N SER A 19 -2.91 2.74 -8.15
CA SER A 19 -2.10 3.73 -8.88
C SER A 19 -1.26 3.09 -9.98
N ILE A 20 -0.62 1.95 -9.69
CA ILE A 20 0.20 1.22 -10.66
C ILE A 20 -0.67 0.61 -11.76
N LEU A 21 -1.77 -0.04 -11.38
CA LEU A 21 -2.67 -0.69 -12.33
C LEU A 21 -3.33 0.31 -13.27
N ALA A 22 -3.87 1.42 -12.73
CA ALA A 22 -4.47 2.48 -13.52
C ALA A 22 -3.50 3.03 -14.56
N ALA A 23 -2.28 3.35 -14.14
CA ALA A 23 -1.24 3.84 -15.03
C ALA A 23 -0.88 2.84 -16.13
N ARG A 24 -0.71 1.57 -15.79
CA ARG A 24 -0.32 0.52 -16.74
C ARG A 24 -1.43 0.16 -17.72
N LEU A 25 -2.67 0.03 -17.26
CA LEU A 25 -3.81 -0.25 -18.12
C LEU A 25 -4.07 0.90 -19.10
N ALA A 26 -3.95 2.15 -18.64
CA ALA A 26 -4.13 3.31 -19.49
C ALA A 26 -2.99 3.49 -20.49
N SER A 27 -1.73 3.24 -20.10
CA SER A 27 -0.57 3.41 -20.99
C SER A 27 -0.37 2.24 -21.96
N GLY A 28 -0.81 1.05 -21.58
CA GLY A 28 -0.61 -0.19 -22.35
C GLY A 28 -1.70 -0.49 -23.38
N SER A 29 -2.79 0.30 -23.45
CA SER A 29 -3.92 0.04 -24.31
C SER A 29 -4.74 1.30 -24.59
N ASN A 30 -5.66 1.23 -25.56
CA ASN A 30 -6.68 2.27 -25.81
C ASN A 30 -7.94 2.08 -24.94
N LYS A 31 -7.89 1.23 -23.92
CA LYS A 31 -9.02 0.96 -23.04
C LYS A 31 -9.26 2.14 -22.10
N ARG A 32 -10.53 2.45 -21.89
CA ARG A 32 -10.94 3.47 -20.91
C ARG A 32 -10.81 2.92 -19.50
N VAL A 33 -10.10 3.64 -18.64
CA VAL A 33 -9.85 3.28 -17.25
C VAL A 33 -10.43 4.36 -16.34
N ILE A 34 -11.20 3.95 -15.34
CA ILE A 34 -11.66 4.81 -14.25
C ILE A 34 -11.02 4.33 -12.95
N LEU A 35 -10.36 5.25 -12.25
CA LEU A 35 -9.82 5.03 -10.90
C LEU A 35 -10.65 5.81 -9.89
N LEU A 36 -11.16 5.12 -8.87
CA LEU A 36 -11.90 5.70 -7.75
C LEU A 36 -11.01 5.74 -6.50
N GLU A 37 -10.91 6.90 -5.88
CA GLU A 37 -10.23 7.09 -4.60
C GLU A 37 -11.13 7.87 -3.62
N ARG A 38 -11.35 7.31 -2.44
CA ARG A 38 -12.16 7.97 -1.39
C ARG A 38 -11.49 9.19 -0.78
N GLY A 39 -10.15 9.21 -0.81
CA GLY A 39 -9.34 10.31 -0.33
C GLY A 39 -9.09 11.38 -1.38
N ARG A 40 -8.16 12.26 -1.06
CA ARG A 40 -7.78 13.43 -1.86
C ARG A 40 -6.70 13.13 -2.89
N ASN A 41 -6.40 14.13 -3.72
CA ASN A 41 -5.14 14.20 -4.47
C ASN A 41 -3.95 14.31 -3.51
N ASP A 42 -2.78 13.83 -3.95
CA ASP A 42 -1.51 13.88 -3.22
C ASP A 42 -0.81 15.26 -3.26
N LEU A 43 -1.58 16.35 -3.14
CA LEU A 43 -1.06 17.73 -3.25
C LEU A 43 -0.48 18.28 -1.94
N ASN A 44 -0.74 17.62 -0.82
CA ASN A 44 -0.19 18.05 0.46
C ASN A 44 1.34 17.91 0.45
N ARG A 45 2.05 19.05 0.60
CA ARG A 45 3.52 19.10 0.58
C ARG A 45 4.19 18.16 1.59
N TRP A 46 3.53 17.93 2.74
CA TRP A 46 4.07 17.07 3.80
C TRP A 46 4.16 15.60 3.38
N ILE A 47 3.36 15.15 2.42
CA ILE A 47 3.47 13.82 1.81
C ILE A 47 4.82 13.68 1.11
N HIS A 48 5.26 14.69 0.39
CA HIS A 48 6.43 14.63 -0.49
C HIS A 48 7.77 14.81 0.22
N ILE A 49 7.77 15.41 1.42
CA ILE A 49 8.98 15.64 2.21
C ILE A 49 9.20 14.45 3.17
N PRO A 50 10.26 13.65 3.03
CA PRO A 50 10.47 12.45 3.86
C PRO A 50 10.43 12.72 5.37
N ALA A 51 11.06 13.78 5.83
CA ALA A 51 11.15 14.12 7.26
C ALA A 51 9.81 14.49 7.90
N THR A 52 8.76 14.70 7.12
CA THR A 52 7.45 15.15 7.62
C THR A 52 6.36 14.07 7.59
N PHE A 53 6.70 12.80 7.38
CA PHE A 53 5.70 11.73 7.30
C PHE A 53 4.78 11.67 8.53
N PHE A 54 5.31 11.96 9.74
CA PHE A 54 4.53 12.01 10.98
C PHE A 54 3.51 13.18 11.01
N ARG A 55 3.67 14.22 10.20
CA ARG A 55 2.67 15.31 10.05
C ARG A 55 1.50 14.92 9.16
N VAL A 56 1.67 13.89 8.34
CA VAL A 56 0.62 13.39 7.46
C VAL A 56 -0.37 12.51 8.22
N LEU A 57 0.11 11.73 9.20
CA LEU A 57 -0.73 10.81 9.97
C LEU A 57 -1.94 11.47 10.67
N PRO A 58 -1.83 12.66 11.32
CA PRO A 58 -2.97 13.34 11.89
C PRO A 58 -3.74 14.23 10.89
N SER A 59 -3.36 14.22 9.61
CA SER A 59 -4.01 15.03 8.58
C SER A 59 -5.18 14.29 7.91
N PRO A 60 -6.05 15.01 7.16
CA PRO A 60 -7.13 14.38 6.39
C PRO A 60 -6.67 13.44 5.26
N ASP A 61 -5.36 13.35 4.98
CA ASP A 61 -4.77 12.42 4.01
C ASP A 61 -4.50 11.03 4.59
N ALA A 62 -4.74 10.87 5.88
CA ALA A 62 -4.73 9.59 6.57
C ALA A 62 -6.06 9.37 7.29
N ASP A 63 -6.39 8.11 7.48
CA ASP A 63 -7.52 7.63 8.25
C ASP A 63 -7.02 6.62 9.28
N THR A 64 -7.84 6.28 10.25
CA THR A 64 -7.46 5.35 11.30
C THR A 64 -8.51 4.23 11.40
N VAL A 65 -8.07 3.00 11.23
CA VAL A 65 -8.88 1.83 11.55
C VAL A 65 -8.64 1.46 13.01
N ILE A 66 -9.70 1.33 13.76
CA ILE A 66 -9.67 0.95 15.19
C ILE A 66 -10.43 -0.36 15.32
N SER A 67 -9.79 -1.37 15.92
CA SER A 67 -10.44 -2.65 16.19
C SER A 67 -11.42 -2.54 17.38
N GLU A 68 -12.31 -3.52 17.50
CA GLU A 68 -12.93 -3.79 18.79
C GLU A 68 -11.86 -4.08 19.86
N PRO A 69 -12.20 -3.91 21.15
CA PRO A 69 -11.31 -4.29 22.24
C PRO A 69 -10.85 -5.76 22.11
N ASP A 70 -9.56 -6.02 22.34
CA ASP A 70 -8.96 -7.35 22.23
C ASP A 70 -8.41 -7.79 23.59
N ASP A 71 -8.85 -8.93 24.07
CA ASP A 71 -8.46 -9.49 25.37
C ASP A 71 -6.96 -9.82 25.41
N THR A 72 -6.33 -10.17 24.28
CA THR A 72 -4.89 -10.43 24.18
C THR A 72 -4.05 -9.16 24.34
N LEU A 73 -4.69 -8.00 24.14
CA LEU A 73 -4.13 -6.66 24.35
C LEU A 73 -4.62 -6.01 25.65
N ASN A 74 -5.04 -6.80 26.64
CA ASN A 74 -5.60 -6.29 27.91
C ASN A 74 -6.85 -5.40 27.69
N GLY A 75 -7.71 -5.77 26.79
CA GLY A 75 -8.92 -5.02 26.44
C GLY A 75 -8.68 -3.72 25.69
N LYS A 76 -7.48 -3.49 25.15
CA LYS A 76 -7.18 -2.30 24.35
C LYS A 76 -7.50 -2.53 22.87
N PRO A 77 -8.05 -1.53 22.18
CA PRO A 77 -8.22 -1.63 20.74
C PRO A 77 -6.86 -1.53 20.02
N PHE A 78 -6.79 -2.17 18.89
CA PHE A 78 -5.68 -2.06 17.95
C PHE A 78 -5.93 -0.90 16.98
N VAL A 79 -4.91 -0.10 16.69
CA VAL A 79 -5.04 1.15 15.93
C VAL A 79 -4.09 1.13 14.75
N VAL A 80 -4.63 1.22 13.53
CA VAL A 80 -3.85 1.17 12.29
C VAL A 80 -4.09 2.40 11.42
N PRO A 81 -3.07 3.23 11.19
CA PRO A 81 -3.15 4.30 10.21
C PRO A 81 -3.29 3.77 8.78
N GLN A 82 -4.21 4.33 8.00
CA GLN A 82 -4.42 4.03 6.60
C GLN A 82 -4.31 5.29 5.75
N GLY A 83 -3.72 5.18 4.55
CA GLY A 83 -3.72 6.31 3.61
C GLY A 83 -5.12 6.56 3.06
N ARG A 84 -5.55 7.83 3.09
CA ARG A 84 -6.79 8.34 2.48
C ARG A 84 -6.46 9.41 1.45
N VAL A 85 -5.67 9.01 0.47
CA VAL A 85 -5.05 9.90 -0.52
C VAL A 85 -4.56 9.07 -1.70
N LEU A 86 -4.42 9.66 -2.88
CA LEU A 86 -3.76 8.99 -4.00
C LEU A 86 -2.36 8.48 -3.61
N GLY A 87 -2.06 7.24 -4.01
CA GLY A 87 -0.88 6.51 -3.56
C GLY A 87 -1.08 5.72 -2.26
N GLY A 88 -2.17 5.99 -1.50
CA GLY A 88 -2.54 5.24 -0.30
C GLY A 88 -1.41 5.14 0.72
N GLY A 89 -1.14 3.93 1.21
CA GLY A 89 -0.06 3.66 2.17
C GLY A 89 1.32 4.12 1.73
N SER A 90 1.62 4.10 0.42
CA SER A 90 2.91 4.60 -0.10
C SER A 90 3.08 6.12 0.03
N SER A 91 1.98 6.86 0.21
CA SER A 91 1.99 8.30 0.43
C SER A 91 2.17 8.69 1.90
N ILE A 92 1.97 7.75 2.85
CA ILE A 92 2.02 8.05 4.29
C ILE A 92 3.04 7.21 5.09
N ASN A 93 3.60 6.14 4.51
CA ASN A 93 4.54 5.24 5.18
C ASN A 93 5.89 5.87 5.49
N GLY A 94 6.73 5.17 6.27
CA GLY A 94 8.10 5.58 6.61
C GLY A 94 9.14 5.37 5.50
N MET A 95 8.72 5.02 4.29
CA MET A 95 9.56 4.87 3.08
C MET A 95 10.63 3.78 3.12
N ILE A 96 10.70 2.95 4.13
CA ILE A 96 11.65 1.83 4.16
C ILE A 96 11.36 0.92 2.96
N TYR A 97 12.38 0.68 2.12
CA TYR A 97 12.28 -0.25 1.01
C TYR A 97 12.81 -1.61 1.41
N MET A 98 11.89 -2.52 1.71
CA MET A 98 12.19 -3.89 2.07
C MET A 98 11.19 -4.82 1.41
N ARG A 99 11.67 -5.88 0.77
CA ARG A 99 10.88 -6.97 0.22
C ARG A 99 10.65 -8.03 1.30
N GLY A 100 9.70 -8.92 1.10
CA GLY A 100 9.61 -10.15 1.89
C GLY A 100 10.86 -11.02 1.72
N GLN A 101 11.10 -11.94 2.65
CA GLN A 101 12.16 -12.94 2.50
C GLN A 101 11.83 -13.87 1.33
N HIS A 102 12.84 -14.52 0.78
CA HIS A 102 12.64 -15.51 -0.29
C HIS A 102 11.65 -16.59 0.14
N GLN A 103 11.77 -17.04 1.38
CA GLN A 103 10.91 -18.06 1.96
C GLN A 103 9.44 -17.64 2.03
N ASP A 104 9.14 -16.37 2.32
CA ASP A 104 7.74 -15.89 2.38
C ASP A 104 7.01 -16.14 1.06
N TYR A 105 7.67 -15.88 -0.07
CA TYR A 105 7.09 -16.11 -1.41
C TYR A 105 7.08 -17.59 -1.79
N ASP A 106 8.12 -18.34 -1.42
CA ASP A 106 8.19 -19.77 -1.68
C ASP A 106 7.12 -20.52 -0.88
N ASP A 107 6.81 -20.07 0.34
CA ASP A 107 5.72 -20.59 1.15
C ASP A 107 4.36 -20.26 0.54
N TRP A 108 4.15 -19.08 -0.01
CA TRP A 108 2.92 -18.81 -0.76
C TRP A 108 2.68 -19.79 -1.90
N GLU A 109 3.72 -20.14 -2.65
CA GLU A 109 3.57 -21.12 -3.74
C GLU A 109 3.42 -22.55 -3.24
N ASN A 110 4.23 -22.95 -2.26
CA ASN A 110 4.36 -24.35 -1.86
C ASN A 110 3.36 -24.76 -0.77
N LEU A 111 3.06 -23.89 0.18
CA LEU A 111 2.18 -24.18 1.32
C LEU A 111 0.77 -23.66 1.09
N ASP A 112 0.63 -22.47 0.52
CA ASP A 112 -0.67 -21.80 0.35
C ASP A 112 -1.27 -22.02 -1.04
N GLY A 113 -0.57 -22.73 -1.94
CA GLY A 113 -1.05 -23.09 -3.26
C GLY A 113 -1.12 -21.95 -4.26
N CYS A 114 -0.48 -20.82 -3.99
CA CYS A 114 -0.44 -19.64 -4.86
C CYS A 114 0.58 -19.83 -6.01
N LYS A 115 0.25 -20.66 -6.98
CA LYS A 115 1.13 -20.98 -8.13
C LYS A 115 1.59 -19.72 -8.85
N GLY A 116 2.90 -19.61 -9.11
CA GLY A 116 3.52 -18.49 -9.81
C GLY A 116 3.93 -17.34 -8.87
N TRP A 117 3.86 -17.53 -7.56
CA TRP A 117 4.22 -16.52 -6.55
C TRP A 117 5.49 -16.84 -5.78
N SER A 118 6.25 -17.90 -6.11
CA SER A 118 7.56 -18.13 -5.53
C SER A 118 8.52 -16.98 -5.78
N TYR A 119 9.55 -16.85 -4.94
CA TYR A 119 10.50 -15.74 -5.04
C TYR A 119 11.11 -15.61 -6.44
N SER A 120 11.51 -16.72 -7.04
CA SER A 120 12.07 -16.72 -8.40
C SER A 120 11.10 -16.19 -9.47
N LYS A 121 9.78 -16.31 -9.24
CA LYS A 121 8.73 -15.83 -10.16
C LYS A 121 8.41 -14.35 -9.95
N VAL A 122 8.48 -13.83 -8.72
CA VAL A 122 8.17 -12.43 -8.42
C VAL A 122 9.39 -11.50 -8.55
N LEU A 123 10.61 -12.01 -8.38
CA LEU A 123 11.85 -11.24 -8.48
C LEU A 123 11.97 -10.42 -9.78
N PRO A 124 11.66 -10.96 -10.98
CA PRO A 124 11.70 -10.16 -12.22
C PRO A 124 10.79 -8.93 -12.17
N THR A 125 9.66 -9.01 -11.45
CA THR A 125 8.75 -7.87 -11.28
C THR A 125 9.35 -6.81 -10.34
N PHE A 126 10.01 -7.22 -9.26
CA PHE A 126 10.74 -6.31 -8.38
C PHE A 126 11.84 -5.58 -9.14
N ILE A 127 12.67 -6.30 -9.90
CA ILE A 127 13.73 -5.73 -10.74
C ILE A 127 13.15 -4.75 -11.76
N LYS A 128 12.07 -5.12 -12.45
CA LYS A 128 11.43 -4.31 -13.49
C LYS A 128 10.90 -2.97 -12.97
N GLN A 129 10.41 -2.92 -11.75
CA GLN A 129 9.85 -1.67 -11.19
C GLN A 129 10.88 -0.78 -10.51
N GLU A 130 12.02 -1.32 -10.08
CA GLU A 130 13.04 -0.66 -9.29
C GLU A 130 14.04 0.11 -10.15
N LYS A 131 14.46 1.29 -9.65
CA LYS A 131 15.63 2.02 -10.08
C LYS A 131 16.51 2.26 -8.86
N ASN A 132 17.41 1.30 -8.56
CA ASN A 132 18.35 1.42 -7.46
C ASN A 132 19.48 2.38 -7.81
N THR A 133 19.79 3.30 -6.90
CA THR A 133 20.83 4.32 -7.14
C THR A 133 22.23 3.86 -6.75
N ARG A 134 22.37 2.80 -5.96
CA ARG A 134 23.66 2.29 -5.47
C ARG A 134 23.94 0.85 -5.87
N ILE A 135 22.99 -0.07 -5.62
CA ILE A 135 23.19 -1.50 -5.81
C ILE A 135 22.91 -1.88 -7.26
N LYS A 136 23.79 -2.67 -7.82
CA LYS A 136 23.71 -3.10 -9.22
C LYS A 136 24.17 -4.54 -9.32
N ASP A 137 23.22 -5.45 -9.18
CA ASP A 137 23.41 -6.90 -9.20
C ASP A 137 22.16 -7.60 -9.74
N ASP A 138 22.08 -8.93 -9.59
CA ASP A 138 20.99 -9.76 -10.11
C ASP A 138 19.68 -9.61 -9.32
N TYR A 139 19.69 -8.92 -8.17
CA TYR A 139 18.51 -8.70 -7.35
C TYR A 139 17.89 -7.31 -7.56
N HIS A 140 18.60 -6.38 -8.20
CA HIS A 140 18.24 -4.96 -8.24
C HIS A 140 18.05 -4.42 -9.66
N GLY A 141 16.97 -3.63 -9.82
CA GLY A 141 16.65 -2.96 -11.06
C GLY A 141 17.35 -1.61 -11.22
N GLN A 142 17.64 -1.24 -12.47
CA GLN A 142 18.30 0.04 -12.81
C GLN A 142 17.39 0.98 -13.61
N ASN A 143 16.33 0.47 -14.22
CA ASN A 143 15.53 1.19 -15.22
C ASN A 143 14.04 1.32 -14.85
N GLY A 144 13.65 0.92 -13.65
CA GLY A 144 12.28 1.03 -13.19
C GLY A 144 11.85 2.45 -12.86
N LYS A 145 10.57 2.63 -12.60
CA LYS A 145 9.99 3.93 -12.24
C LYS A 145 10.15 4.25 -10.75
N LEU A 146 10.26 3.25 -9.87
CA LEU A 146 10.41 3.42 -8.43
C LEU A 146 11.88 3.63 -8.08
N ILE A 147 12.25 4.85 -7.72
CA ILE A 147 13.61 5.14 -7.32
C ILE A 147 13.83 4.70 -5.87
N VAL A 148 14.88 3.92 -5.67
CA VAL A 148 15.34 3.41 -4.37
C VAL A 148 16.75 3.96 -4.12
N SER A 149 16.96 4.59 -2.98
CA SER A 149 18.24 5.20 -2.62
C SER A 149 18.62 4.93 -1.17
N ASP A 150 19.88 5.20 -0.85
CA ASP A 150 20.30 5.26 0.54
C ASP A 150 19.72 6.50 1.22
N PRO A 151 19.58 6.52 2.56
CA PRO A 151 19.17 7.68 3.31
C PRO A 151 20.11 8.87 3.06
N SER A 152 19.54 10.04 2.78
CA SER A 152 20.35 11.25 2.44
C SER A 152 21.02 11.88 3.66
N CYS A 153 20.50 11.66 4.87
CA CYS A 153 21.00 12.24 6.12
C CYS A 153 21.15 11.15 7.19
N PRO A 154 22.19 10.30 7.12
CA PRO A 154 22.43 9.28 8.12
C PRO A 154 22.86 9.93 9.44
N HIS A 155 22.14 9.60 10.53
CA HIS A 155 22.46 10.13 11.85
C HIS A 155 23.67 9.38 12.45
N PRO A 156 24.64 10.06 13.10
CA PRO A 156 25.83 9.43 13.68
C PRO A 156 25.49 8.31 14.70
N LEU A 157 24.45 8.50 15.50
CA LEU A 157 23.98 7.48 16.47
C LEU A 157 23.54 6.18 15.80
N SER A 158 22.95 6.24 14.60
CA SER A 158 22.56 5.04 13.88
C SER A 158 23.80 4.26 13.40
N SER A 159 24.83 4.95 12.96
CA SER A 159 26.13 4.32 12.61
C SER A 159 26.78 3.71 13.85
N ALA A 160 26.73 4.40 15.00
CA ALA A 160 27.24 3.89 16.26
C ALA A 160 26.48 2.62 16.71
N LEU A 161 25.16 2.61 16.59
CA LEU A 161 24.33 1.43 16.89
C LEU A 161 24.67 0.24 15.99
N ILE A 162 24.80 0.47 14.68
CA ILE A 162 25.19 -0.57 13.72
C ILE A 162 26.56 -1.15 14.10
N ASN A 163 27.54 -0.29 14.40
CA ASN A 163 28.89 -0.73 14.78
C ASN A 163 28.88 -1.51 16.11
N ALA A 164 28.11 -1.06 17.11
CA ALA A 164 27.96 -1.77 18.37
C ALA A 164 27.31 -3.15 18.18
N SER A 165 26.29 -3.24 17.33
CA SER A 165 25.63 -4.50 17.00
C SER A 165 26.58 -5.48 16.31
N VAL A 166 27.43 -4.99 15.39
CA VAL A 166 28.45 -5.79 14.73
C VAL A 166 29.51 -6.28 15.76
N SER A 167 29.93 -5.40 16.68
CA SER A 167 30.85 -5.78 17.77
C SER A 167 30.24 -6.81 18.73
N ALA A 168 28.91 -6.85 18.84
CA ALA A 168 28.18 -7.85 19.61
C ALA A 168 27.93 -9.17 18.82
N GLY A 169 28.49 -9.33 17.63
CA GLY A 169 28.41 -10.55 16.83
C GLY A 169 27.30 -10.60 15.79
N ILE A 170 26.52 -9.52 15.62
CA ILE A 170 25.49 -9.47 14.56
C ILE A 170 26.18 -9.19 13.23
N LYS A 171 25.87 -10.00 12.20
CA LYS A 171 26.40 -9.82 10.85
C LYS A 171 26.03 -8.43 10.28
N ARG A 172 26.98 -7.72 9.69
CA ARG A 172 26.68 -6.50 8.96
C ARG A 172 25.99 -6.84 7.64
N SER A 173 24.86 -6.19 7.38
CA SER A 173 24.20 -6.21 6.07
C SER A 173 24.34 -4.85 5.37
N TYR A 174 24.71 -4.90 4.09
CA TYR A 174 24.74 -3.72 3.20
C TYR A 174 23.55 -3.68 2.24
N ASP A 175 22.76 -4.76 2.25
CA ASP A 175 21.60 -4.95 1.41
C ASP A 175 20.63 -5.93 2.07
N PHE A 176 19.40 -5.53 2.27
CA PHE A 176 18.32 -6.36 2.81
C PHE A 176 17.38 -6.93 1.74
N ASN A 177 17.65 -6.64 0.46
CA ASN A 177 16.84 -7.10 -0.68
C ASN A 177 17.61 -8.01 -1.64
N GLY A 178 18.82 -8.39 -1.26
CA GLY A 178 19.68 -9.32 -2.00
C GLY A 178 19.46 -10.79 -1.59
N SER A 179 20.53 -11.56 -1.55
CA SER A 179 20.50 -13.00 -1.27
C SER A 179 20.16 -13.35 0.19
N SER A 180 20.26 -12.41 1.14
CA SER A 180 19.98 -12.60 2.56
C SER A 180 19.51 -11.30 3.20
N GLN A 181 18.50 -11.39 4.08
CA GLN A 181 18.02 -10.26 4.88
C GLN A 181 18.61 -10.21 6.29
N ASP A 182 19.37 -11.21 6.71
CA ASP A 182 19.90 -11.29 8.06
C ASP A 182 21.01 -10.28 8.30
N GLY A 183 20.93 -9.61 9.45
CA GLY A 183 21.97 -8.71 9.89
C GLY A 183 21.51 -7.36 10.39
N VAL A 184 22.46 -6.44 10.51
CA VAL A 184 22.25 -5.05 10.90
C VAL A 184 22.88 -4.11 9.86
N GLY A 185 22.16 -3.07 9.47
CA GLY A 185 22.63 -2.13 8.46
C GLY A 185 21.66 -0.98 8.24
N TRP A 186 21.98 -0.16 7.25
CA TRP A 186 21.09 0.89 6.78
C TRP A 186 20.04 0.34 5.81
N TYR A 187 18.79 0.68 6.03
CA TYR A 187 17.75 0.45 5.04
C TYR A 187 17.91 1.39 3.86
N GLN A 188 17.64 0.90 2.66
CA GLN A 188 17.31 1.77 1.54
C GLN A 188 15.87 2.28 1.66
N VAL A 189 15.58 3.39 0.99
CA VAL A 189 14.31 4.10 1.10
C VAL A 189 13.71 4.45 -0.25
N ASN A 190 12.38 4.50 -0.32
CA ASN A 190 11.63 5.04 -1.45
C ASN A 190 11.63 6.57 -1.38
N ALA A 191 12.81 7.18 -1.41
CA ALA A 191 12.99 8.60 -1.44
C ALA A 191 14.21 8.96 -2.31
N TYR A 192 14.14 10.07 -3.00
CA TYR A 192 15.24 10.53 -3.84
C TYR A 192 15.29 12.05 -3.89
N LYS A 193 16.49 12.64 -3.69
CA LYS A 193 16.70 14.09 -3.69
C LYS A 193 15.70 14.84 -2.80
N GLY A 194 15.49 14.35 -1.58
CA GLY A 194 14.58 14.95 -0.60
C GLY A 194 13.09 14.81 -0.92
N LYS A 195 12.71 13.91 -1.84
CA LYS A 195 11.32 13.68 -2.23
C LYS A 195 10.93 12.21 -2.10
N ARG A 196 9.76 11.94 -1.49
CA ARG A 196 9.12 10.63 -1.44
C ARG A 196 8.83 10.10 -2.84
N GLN A 197 9.03 8.82 -3.03
CA GLN A 197 8.70 8.06 -4.22
C GLN A 197 7.46 7.20 -3.95
N SER A 198 6.28 7.84 -3.84
CA SER A 198 5.01 7.12 -3.69
C SER A 198 4.58 6.48 -5.02
N ALA A 199 3.65 5.52 -4.97
CA ALA A 199 3.08 4.93 -6.18
C ALA A 199 2.35 5.97 -7.04
N ALA A 200 1.68 6.95 -6.42
CA ALA A 200 1.11 8.07 -7.17
C ALA A 200 2.19 8.87 -7.90
N THR A 201 3.27 9.26 -7.21
CA THR A 201 4.36 10.05 -7.81
C THR A 201 5.07 9.31 -8.93
N CYS A 202 5.39 8.01 -8.73
CA CYS A 202 6.20 7.25 -9.67
C CYS A 202 5.43 6.71 -10.87
N PHE A 203 4.18 6.35 -10.69
CA PHE A 203 3.43 5.62 -11.71
C PHE A 203 2.21 6.40 -12.21
N LEU A 204 1.35 6.93 -11.32
CA LEU A 204 0.07 7.52 -11.70
C LEU A 204 0.22 8.95 -12.25
N ASN A 205 0.93 9.83 -11.54
CA ASN A 205 1.04 11.23 -11.92
C ASN A 205 1.65 11.47 -13.32
N PRO A 206 2.63 10.67 -13.80
CA PRO A 206 3.09 10.78 -15.18
C PRO A 206 2.04 10.45 -16.23
N GLU A 207 1.05 9.64 -15.89
CA GLU A 207 0.02 9.13 -16.83
C GLU A 207 -1.35 9.81 -16.67
N LYS A 208 -1.55 10.63 -15.64
CA LYS A 208 -2.86 11.21 -15.27
C LYS A 208 -3.48 12.11 -16.36
N TRP A 209 -2.70 12.55 -17.33
CA TRP A 209 -3.12 13.42 -18.42
C TRP A 209 -3.63 12.65 -19.65
N ARG A 210 -3.62 11.31 -19.60
CA ARG A 210 -4.15 10.50 -20.69
C ARG A 210 -5.66 10.64 -20.81
N GLU A 211 -6.14 10.81 -22.01
CA GLU A 211 -7.59 10.94 -22.32
C GLU A 211 -8.39 9.70 -21.92
N ASN A 212 -7.75 8.53 -21.97
CA ASN A 212 -8.38 7.26 -21.60
C ASN A 212 -8.27 6.90 -20.10
N LEU A 213 -7.72 7.79 -19.25
CA LEU A 213 -7.64 7.63 -17.79
C LEU A 213 -8.43 8.72 -17.08
N LYS A 214 -9.49 8.35 -16.37
CA LYS A 214 -10.24 9.25 -15.51
C LYS A 214 -10.04 8.90 -14.04
N ILE A 215 -9.61 9.86 -13.25
CA ILE A 215 -9.36 9.70 -11.82
C ILE A 215 -10.40 10.51 -11.06
N PHE A 216 -11.16 9.82 -10.20
CA PHE A 216 -12.06 10.46 -9.24
C PHE A 216 -11.44 10.38 -7.85
N THR A 217 -11.26 11.52 -7.22
CA THR A 217 -10.90 11.64 -5.81
C THR A 217 -12.09 12.12 -5.00
N ASN A 218 -12.07 11.91 -3.67
CA ASN A 218 -13.21 12.16 -2.78
C ASN A 218 -14.47 11.42 -3.21
N LEU A 219 -14.31 10.23 -3.82
CA LEU A 219 -15.39 9.37 -4.28
C LEU A 219 -15.24 7.99 -3.68
N GLU A 220 -16.11 7.64 -2.73
CA GLU A 220 -16.09 6.38 -2.00
C GLU A 220 -17.00 5.36 -2.65
N ALA A 221 -16.47 4.22 -3.05
CA ALA A 221 -17.25 3.09 -3.50
C ALA A 221 -18.01 2.50 -2.30
N SER A 222 -19.33 2.41 -2.42
CA SER A 222 -20.22 1.90 -1.38
C SER A 222 -20.66 0.47 -1.63
N ARG A 223 -20.74 0.04 -2.90
CA ARG A 223 -21.20 -1.29 -3.29
C ARG A 223 -20.71 -1.69 -4.66
N ILE A 224 -20.39 -2.96 -4.84
CA ILE A 224 -20.23 -3.61 -6.15
C ILE A 224 -21.54 -4.33 -6.45
N CYS A 225 -22.13 -4.05 -7.60
CA CYS A 225 -23.40 -4.64 -8.01
C CYS A 225 -23.18 -5.78 -9.00
N PHE A 226 -23.92 -6.86 -8.78
CA PHE A 226 -23.81 -8.10 -9.53
C PHE A 226 -25.07 -8.41 -10.32
N GLN A 227 -24.88 -9.04 -11.48
CA GLN A 227 -25.93 -9.68 -12.24
C GLN A 227 -25.46 -11.07 -12.65
N ASN A 228 -26.22 -12.11 -12.32
CA ASN A 228 -25.85 -13.50 -12.59
C ASN A 228 -24.41 -13.84 -12.09
N ARG A 229 -24.07 -13.40 -10.87
CA ARG A 229 -22.73 -13.54 -10.24
C ARG A 229 -21.59 -12.83 -10.95
N LYS A 230 -21.87 -11.99 -11.93
CA LYS A 230 -20.88 -11.14 -12.60
C LYS A 230 -20.98 -9.71 -12.05
N ALA A 231 -19.87 -9.15 -11.61
CA ALA A 231 -19.79 -7.74 -11.24
C ALA A 231 -19.98 -6.87 -12.49
N ILE A 232 -20.92 -5.92 -12.43
CA ILE A 232 -21.34 -5.12 -13.60
C ILE A 232 -21.12 -3.63 -13.42
N HIS A 233 -21.33 -3.09 -12.21
CA HIS A 233 -21.08 -1.69 -11.91
C HIS A 233 -20.73 -1.47 -10.44
N VAL A 234 -20.20 -0.30 -10.16
CA VAL A 234 -19.87 0.18 -8.82
C VAL A 234 -20.79 1.34 -8.49
N GLU A 235 -21.43 1.27 -7.33
CA GLU A 235 -22.10 2.40 -6.70
C GLU A 235 -21.08 3.14 -5.83
N ALA A 236 -21.06 4.46 -5.95
CA ALA A 236 -20.16 5.30 -5.18
C ALA A 236 -20.85 6.59 -4.74
N LYS A 237 -20.30 7.23 -3.72
CA LYS A 237 -20.81 8.49 -3.18
C LYS A 237 -19.67 9.47 -2.96
N ASP A 238 -19.88 10.73 -3.35
CA ASP A 238 -18.91 11.78 -3.06
C ASP A 238 -19.07 12.36 -1.65
N GLN A 239 -18.17 13.24 -1.27
CA GLN A 239 -18.17 13.90 0.04
C GLN A 239 -19.41 14.77 0.31
N PHE A 240 -20.20 15.10 -0.72
CA PHE A 240 -21.43 15.89 -0.63
C PHE A 240 -22.69 15.01 -0.64
N GLY A 241 -22.52 13.68 -0.68
CA GLY A 241 -23.61 12.72 -0.69
C GLY A 241 -24.24 12.49 -2.07
N LYS A 242 -23.63 12.97 -3.15
CA LYS A 242 -24.09 12.73 -4.52
C LYS A 242 -23.74 11.29 -4.93
N ASP A 243 -24.71 10.62 -5.53
CA ASP A 243 -24.59 9.24 -5.97
C ASP A 243 -24.00 9.12 -7.38
N TYR A 244 -23.15 8.12 -7.56
CA TYR A 244 -22.50 7.76 -8.82
C TYR A 244 -22.71 6.28 -9.12
N CYS A 245 -22.90 5.96 -10.41
CA CYS A 245 -22.97 4.59 -10.91
C CYS A 245 -21.95 4.43 -12.03
N ILE A 246 -20.95 3.59 -11.83
CA ILE A 246 -19.83 3.43 -12.74
C ILE A 246 -19.85 2.00 -13.31
N LYS A 247 -20.22 1.85 -14.56
CA LYS A 247 -20.30 0.57 -15.27
C LYS A 247 -18.92 0.15 -15.77
N ALA A 248 -18.57 -1.13 -15.56
CA ALA A 248 -17.38 -1.75 -16.13
C ALA A 248 -17.77 -2.69 -17.27
N ASN A 249 -17.14 -2.51 -18.45
CA ASN A 249 -17.39 -3.38 -19.59
C ASN A 249 -16.56 -4.66 -19.53
N ASN A 250 -15.33 -4.57 -19.01
CA ASN A 250 -14.42 -5.71 -18.87
C ASN A 250 -14.35 -6.19 -17.42
N GLU A 251 -13.77 -5.37 -16.53
CA GLU A 251 -13.50 -5.79 -15.15
C GLU A 251 -13.65 -4.64 -14.14
N ILE A 252 -14.06 -5.01 -12.93
CA ILE A 252 -13.94 -4.21 -11.71
C ILE A 252 -12.77 -4.78 -10.93
N ILE A 253 -11.79 -3.92 -10.62
CA ILE A 253 -10.55 -4.30 -9.94
C ILE A 253 -10.55 -3.67 -8.55
N LEU A 254 -10.50 -4.51 -7.52
CA LEU A 254 -10.56 -4.07 -6.12
C LEU A 254 -9.14 -3.95 -5.55
N THR A 255 -8.76 -2.73 -5.18
CA THR A 255 -7.42 -2.38 -4.66
C THR A 255 -7.49 -1.44 -3.46
N SER A 256 -8.53 -1.60 -2.63
CA SER A 256 -8.83 -0.71 -1.49
C SER A 256 -8.04 -1.04 -0.20
N GLY A 257 -7.06 -1.94 -0.29
CA GLY A 257 -6.24 -2.37 0.85
C GLY A 257 -6.88 -3.46 1.69
N SER A 258 -6.13 -3.95 2.69
CA SER A 258 -6.47 -5.14 3.47
C SER A 258 -7.73 -5.00 4.32
N PHE A 259 -8.10 -3.80 4.75
CA PHE A 259 -9.32 -3.55 5.52
C PHE A 259 -10.52 -3.20 4.64
N HIS A 260 -10.34 -2.34 3.65
CA HIS A 260 -11.47 -1.82 2.88
C HIS A 260 -11.89 -2.74 1.73
N SER A 261 -10.99 -3.58 1.21
CA SER A 261 -11.35 -4.56 0.19
C SER A 261 -12.33 -5.62 0.71
N PRO A 262 -12.04 -6.32 1.82
CA PRO A 262 -13.02 -7.25 2.38
C PRO A 262 -14.29 -6.56 2.87
N LYS A 263 -14.18 -5.36 3.47
CA LYS A 263 -15.35 -4.56 3.85
C LYS A 263 -16.27 -4.31 2.66
N LEU A 264 -15.73 -3.87 1.52
CA LEU A 264 -16.53 -3.58 0.33
C LEU A 264 -17.14 -4.86 -0.26
N LEU A 265 -16.42 -5.99 -0.24
CA LEU A 265 -16.98 -7.29 -0.63
C LEU A 265 -18.16 -7.67 0.26
N MET A 266 -18.04 -7.56 1.59
CA MET A 266 -19.12 -7.83 2.53
C MET A 266 -20.32 -6.91 2.30
N LEU A 267 -20.14 -5.61 2.16
CA LEU A 267 -21.19 -4.65 1.82
C LEU A 267 -21.86 -4.96 0.48
N SER A 268 -21.18 -5.70 -0.38
CA SER A 268 -21.67 -6.13 -1.69
C SER A 268 -22.28 -7.54 -1.69
N GLY A 269 -22.44 -8.18 -0.50
CA GLY A 269 -23.04 -9.50 -0.35
C GLY A 269 -22.08 -10.67 -0.52
N ILE A 270 -20.76 -10.44 -0.47
CA ILE A 270 -19.73 -11.49 -0.55
C ILE A 270 -18.97 -11.55 0.77
N GLY A 271 -19.13 -12.61 1.53
CA GLY A 271 -18.50 -12.79 2.84
C GLY A 271 -19.17 -13.89 3.65
N PRO A 272 -18.83 -14.02 4.96
CA PRO A 272 -19.47 -15.01 5.83
C PRO A 272 -20.98 -14.78 5.93
N ALA A 273 -21.78 -15.74 5.48
CA ALA A 273 -23.23 -15.59 5.34
C ALA A 273 -23.91 -15.15 6.66
N ASN A 274 -23.54 -15.75 7.79
CA ASN A 274 -24.10 -15.41 9.09
C ASN A 274 -23.83 -13.95 9.49
N GLU A 275 -22.66 -13.46 9.18
CA GLU A 275 -22.27 -12.06 9.46
C GLU A 275 -23.04 -11.09 8.56
N LEU A 276 -23.13 -11.39 7.26
CA LEU A 276 -23.89 -10.58 6.31
C LEU A 276 -25.36 -10.47 6.71
N LEU A 277 -26.01 -11.59 7.04
CA LEU A 277 -27.42 -11.64 7.46
C LEU A 277 -27.65 -10.87 8.78
N ARG A 278 -26.69 -10.93 9.72
CA ARG A 278 -26.76 -10.15 10.97
C ARG A 278 -26.83 -8.65 10.72
N HIS A 279 -26.18 -8.18 9.65
CA HIS A 279 -26.18 -6.77 9.23
C HIS A 279 -27.25 -6.43 8.18
N GLY A 280 -28.19 -7.36 7.90
CA GLY A 280 -29.26 -7.14 6.92
C GLY A 280 -28.78 -7.06 5.48
N ILE A 281 -27.62 -7.69 5.17
CA ILE A 281 -27.04 -7.73 3.83
C ILE A 281 -27.40 -9.05 3.17
N ASP A 282 -28.00 -8.97 1.96
CA ASP A 282 -28.31 -10.15 1.16
C ASP A 282 -27.06 -10.90 0.73
N VAL A 283 -27.04 -12.23 0.94
CA VAL A 283 -25.90 -13.07 0.59
C VAL A 283 -25.91 -13.40 -0.90
N ILE A 284 -24.94 -12.88 -1.65
CA ILE A 284 -24.70 -13.23 -3.06
C ILE A 284 -23.76 -14.44 -3.15
N TYR A 285 -22.75 -14.47 -2.30
CA TYR A 285 -21.79 -15.57 -2.22
C TYR A 285 -21.25 -15.72 -0.80
N ASP A 286 -21.46 -16.93 -0.23
CA ASP A 286 -20.94 -17.28 1.08
C ASP A 286 -19.43 -17.60 0.97
N SER A 287 -18.61 -16.84 1.69
CA SER A 287 -17.15 -17.00 1.72
C SER A 287 -16.61 -16.63 3.09
N ASN A 288 -16.26 -17.64 3.88
CA ASN A 288 -15.75 -17.46 5.24
C ASN A 288 -14.36 -16.82 5.29
N GLU A 289 -13.61 -16.83 4.18
CA GLU A 289 -12.26 -16.28 4.10
C GLU A 289 -12.25 -14.77 3.90
N VAL A 290 -13.34 -14.16 3.45
CA VAL A 290 -13.42 -12.70 3.24
C VAL A 290 -13.42 -11.99 4.60
N GLY A 291 -12.37 -11.24 4.87
CA GLY A 291 -12.15 -10.51 6.13
C GLY A 291 -11.59 -11.35 7.27
N ALA A 292 -11.33 -12.63 7.03
CA ALA A 292 -10.67 -13.52 7.99
C ALA A 292 -9.15 -13.42 7.91
N ASN A 293 -8.46 -14.04 8.87
CA ASN A 293 -7.02 -14.29 8.87
C ASN A 293 -6.18 -13.01 8.71
N TYR A 294 -6.53 -11.95 9.44
CA TYR A 294 -5.70 -10.73 9.47
C TYR A 294 -4.33 -11.03 10.05
N GLN A 295 -3.29 -10.65 9.32
CA GLN A 295 -1.89 -10.79 9.72
C GLN A 295 -1.14 -9.47 9.47
N ASP A 296 -0.22 -9.14 10.37
CA ASP A 296 0.67 -7.98 10.23
C ASP A 296 2.03 -8.29 10.82
N HIS A 297 3.07 -7.56 10.41
CA HIS A 297 4.41 -7.71 10.94
C HIS A 297 4.50 -7.23 12.38
N VAL A 298 5.08 -8.05 13.24
CA VAL A 298 5.37 -7.68 14.63
C VAL A 298 6.67 -6.87 14.69
N GLY A 299 6.60 -5.65 15.21
CA GLY A 299 7.77 -4.82 15.51
C GLY A 299 8.03 -4.76 17.01
N ALA A 300 9.25 -5.06 17.43
CA ALA A 300 9.67 -4.92 18.82
C ALA A 300 10.75 -3.81 18.95
N PRO A 301 10.37 -2.58 19.33
CA PRO A 301 11.34 -1.51 19.52
C PRO A 301 12.16 -1.74 20.81
N VAL A 302 13.49 -1.69 20.68
CA VAL A 302 14.39 -1.69 21.84
C VAL A 302 14.90 -0.28 22.04
N THR A 303 14.43 0.37 23.11
CA THR A 303 14.79 1.76 23.41
C THR A 303 15.80 1.82 24.55
N ARG A 304 16.82 2.64 24.41
CA ARG A 304 17.82 2.95 25.44
C ARG A 304 18.02 4.45 25.57
N ARG A 305 18.14 4.91 26.81
CA ARG A 305 18.52 6.28 27.08
C ARG A 305 20.04 6.41 26.98
N LEU A 306 20.50 7.34 26.16
CA LEU A 306 21.92 7.63 26.03
C LEU A 306 22.33 8.68 27.07
N LYS A 307 23.55 8.49 27.65
CA LYS A 307 24.22 9.50 28.44
C LYS A 307 25.19 10.23 27.53
N ASN A 308 25.22 11.58 27.59
CA ASN A 308 26.17 12.42 26.87
C ASN A 308 26.09 12.31 25.33
N ALA A 309 24.91 12.11 24.78
CA ALA A 309 24.69 12.16 23.34
C ALA A 309 23.41 12.98 23.04
N ASN A 310 23.50 13.87 22.08
CA ASN A 310 22.35 14.61 21.59
C ASN A 310 21.57 13.76 20.60
N GLY A 311 20.26 13.63 20.80
CA GLY A 311 19.35 13.11 19.80
C GLY A 311 18.90 14.20 18.83
N LEU A 312 17.94 13.90 17.97
CA LEU A 312 17.36 14.86 17.03
C LEU A 312 16.77 16.13 17.71
N TYR A 313 16.46 16.05 19.01
CA TYR A 313 15.92 17.16 19.81
C TYR A 313 16.98 18.10 20.42
N GLY A 314 18.23 17.93 20.10
CA GLY A 314 19.32 18.75 20.62
C GLY A 314 20.15 19.45 19.54
N GLU A 315 19.70 19.43 18.30
CA GLU A 315 20.34 20.04 17.15
C GLU A 315 19.53 21.23 16.58
N ASP A 316 18.49 21.69 17.33
CA ASP A 316 17.70 22.89 16.97
C ASP A 316 18.37 24.17 17.49
#